data_97192d6b06e8cf07c86332a3d8faf765
#
_entry.id   97192d6b06e8cf07c86332a3d8faf765
#
_cell.length_a   1.000
_cell.length_b   1.000
_cell.length_c   1.000
_cell.angle_alpha   90.00
_cell.angle_beta   90.00
_cell.angle_gamma   90.00
#
_symmetry.space_group_name_H-M   'P 1'
#
loop_
_entity.id
_entity.type
_entity.pdbx_description
1 polymer ?
#
loop_
_entity_poly.entity_id
_entity_poly.type
_entity_poly.pdbx_seq_one_letter_code
_entity_poly.pdbx_strand_id
1 'polypeptide(L)'
;MESETKYIPVVFDKSHLLTIGERLYSTSLDLIRELVSNAYDADATIVAITIKPGNIIVEDNGVGMDEECVRQYFTIGSQEKRLHAVSPKLGRRRIGEFGIGKFSVLTIAERFSIETQQAEKRFHAQLIFDAMEWTRDPNNWHVPCDILPYDFTRASGTRITITKLKKTLEPAQVVRVIRERLPLGKEDFRIFVNGSEVLATSIPGKRFPVH
;
A
#
# COMPACT_ATOMS: atom_id res chain seq x y z
N MET A 1 38.82 -39.41 -12.86
CA MET A 1 38.80 -37.99 -12.48
C MET A 1 37.49 -37.74 -11.76
N GLU A 2 37.53 -37.46 -10.47
CA GLU A 2 36.33 -37.12 -9.69
C GLU A 2 35.88 -35.70 -10.09
N SER A 3 34.60 -35.52 -10.35
CA SER A 3 34.02 -34.18 -10.66
C SER A 3 33.91 -33.38 -9.37
N GLU A 4 34.56 -32.24 -9.32
CA GLU A 4 34.41 -31.27 -8.22
C GLU A 4 33.17 -30.38 -8.47
N THR A 5 32.20 -30.46 -7.58
CA THR A 5 31.00 -29.55 -7.65
C THR A 5 31.30 -28.23 -6.94
N LYS A 6 31.26 -27.12 -7.68
CA LYS A 6 31.40 -25.77 -7.12
C LYS A 6 30.05 -25.09 -7.04
N TYR A 7 29.78 -24.41 -5.92
CA TYR A 7 28.58 -23.65 -5.69
C TYR A 7 28.84 -22.17 -5.98
N ILE A 8 28.05 -21.58 -6.90
CA ILE A 8 28.15 -20.18 -7.26
C ILE A 8 26.98 -19.45 -6.59
N PRO A 9 27.25 -18.42 -5.76
CA PRO A 9 26.19 -17.67 -5.10
C PRO A 9 25.36 -16.86 -6.12
N VAL A 10 24.05 -16.85 -5.95
CA VAL A 10 23.16 -15.92 -6.64
C VAL A 10 23.13 -14.62 -5.84
N VAL A 11 23.60 -13.54 -6.44
CA VAL A 11 23.65 -12.21 -5.79
C VAL A 11 22.57 -11.32 -6.44
N PHE A 12 21.84 -10.60 -5.60
CA PHE A 12 20.80 -9.67 -6.02
C PHE A 12 21.17 -8.24 -5.63
N ASP A 13 21.17 -7.34 -6.61
CA ASP A 13 21.49 -5.92 -6.39
C ASP A 13 20.22 -5.11 -6.07
N LYS A 14 20.33 -4.18 -5.11
CA LYS A 14 19.23 -3.29 -4.71
C LYS A 14 18.66 -2.46 -5.87
N SER A 15 19.50 -2.02 -6.79
CA SER A 15 19.07 -1.25 -7.95
C SER A 15 18.12 -2.05 -8.85
N HIS A 16 18.31 -3.38 -8.93
CA HIS A 16 17.38 -4.24 -9.66
C HIS A 16 16.02 -4.32 -8.96
N LEU A 17 15.97 -4.33 -7.63
CA LEU A 17 14.71 -4.31 -6.90
C LEU A 17 13.93 -3.03 -7.16
N LEU A 18 14.61 -1.88 -7.15
CA LEU A 18 14.00 -0.59 -7.50
C LEU A 18 13.49 -0.59 -8.95
N THR A 19 14.29 -1.08 -9.89
CA THR A 19 13.91 -1.19 -11.30
C THR A 19 12.72 -2.13 -11.51
N ILE A 20 12.68 -3.26 -10.80
CA ILE A 20 11.52 -4.17 -10.82
C ILE A 20 10.29 -3.46 -10.25
N GLY A 21 10.41 -2.77 -9.12
CA GLY A 21 9.34 -1.98 -8.54
C GLY A 21 8.78 -0.94 -9.51
N GLU A 22 9.65 -0.24 -10.25
CA GLU A 22 9.26 0.74 -11.27
C GLU A 22 8.58 0.11 -12.50
N ARG A 23 8.93 -1.11 -12.89
CA ARG A 23 8.43 -1.79 -14.10
C ARG A 23 7.21 -2.66 -13.87
N LEU A 24 7.02 -3.19 -12.65
CA LEU A 24 5.91 -4.08 -12.32
C LEU A 24 4.53 -3.41 -12.43
N TYR A 25 4.49 -2.11 -12.29
CA TYR A 25 3.27 -1.33 -12.42
C TYR A 25 3.32 -0.48 -13.66
N SER A 26 2.47 -0.80 -14.61
CA SER A 26 2.42 -0.12 -15.92
C SER A 26 1.98 1.34 -15.81
N THR A 27 1.26 1.69 -14.75
CA THR A 27 0.78 3.06 -14.54
C THR A 27 0.97 3.54 -13.09
N SER A 28 1.21 4.83 -12.95
CA SER A 28 1.26 5.50 -11.63
C SER A 28 -0.06 5.36 -10.83
N LEU A 29 -1.16 5.08 -11.52
CA LEU A 29 -2.49 4.92 -10.93
C LEU A 29 -2.69 3.55 -10.28
N ASP A 30 -1.92 2.53 -10.68
CA ASP A 30 -1.94 1.21 -10.06
C ASP A 30 -1.47 1.27 -8.60
N LEU A 31 -0.58 2.22 -8.27
CA LEU A 31 -0.21 2.50 -6.89
C LEU A 31 -1.43 2.86 -6.04
N ILE A 32 -2.25 3.81 -6.50
CA ILE A 32 -3.43 4.24 -5.74
C ILE A 32 -4.39 3.07 -5.52
N ARG A 33 -4.60 2.25 -6.56
CA ARG A 33 -5.41 1.04 -6.44
C ARG A 33 -4.87 0.11 -5.36
N GLU A 34 -3.57 -0.13 -5.34
CA GLU A 34 -2.92 -1.01 -4.36
C GLU A 34 -3.06 -0.47 -2.93
N LEU A 35 -2.83 0.84 -2.72
CA LEU A 35 -2.95 1.46 -1.39
C LEU A 35 -4.38 1.39 -0.86
N VAL A 36 -5.37 1.67 -1.71
CA VAL A 36 -6.79 1.57 -1.33
C VAL A 36 -7.20 0.11 -1.10
N SER A 37 -6.69 -0.84 -1.91
CA SER A 37 -6.93 -2.28 -1.69
C SER A 37 -6.34 -2.75 -0.36
N ASN A 38 -5.16 -2.27 0.01
CA ASN A 38 -4.54 -2.59 1.30
C ASN A 38 -5.37 -2.04 2.48
N ALA A 39 -5.90 -0.82 2.35
CA ALA A 39 -6.80 -0.24 3.35
C ALA A 39 -8.11 -1.06 3.48
N TYR A 40 -8.71 -1.48 2.37
CA TYR A 40 -9.88 -2.37 2.35
C TYR A 40 -9.59 -3.70 3.04
N ASP A 41 -8.44 -4.32 2.75
CA ASP A 41 -7.99 -5.58 3.34
C ASP A 41 -7.67 -5.45 4.84
N ALA A 42 -7.39 -4.22 5.31
CA ALA A 42 -7.19 -3.87 6.72
C ALA A 42 -8.48 -3.40 7.43
N ASP A 43 -9.65 -3.73 6.87
CA ASP A 43 -10.97 -3.37 7.42
C ASP A 43 -11.24 -1.87 7.55
N ALA A 44 -10.59 -1.04 6.73
CA ALA A 44 -10.93 0.37 6.68
C ALA A 44 -12.38 0.57 6.21
N THR A 45 -13.05 1.55 6.78
CA THR A 45 -14.37 2.03 6.34
C THR A 45 -14.25 3.35 5.60
N ILE A 46 -13.15 4.07 5.82
CA ILE A 46 -12.86 5.35 5.17
C ILE A 46 -11.41 5.33 4.68
N VAL A 47 -11.22 5.76 3.43
CA VAL A 47 -9.91 6.08 2.87
C VAL A 47 -9.94 7.51 2.34
N ALA A 48 -9.01 8.34 2.79
CA ALA A 48 -8.84 9.71 2.34
C ALA A 48 -7.53 9.83 1.52
N ILE A 49 -7.65 10.31 0.30
CA ILE A 49 -6.52 10.56 -0.61
C ILE A 49 -6.40 12.08 -0.80
N THR A 50 -5.27 12.63 -0.40
CA THR A 50 -4.96 14.05 -0.60
C THR A 50 -3.83 14.17 -1.61
N ILE A 51 -4.08 14.86 -2.71
CA ILE A 51 -3.13 15.11 -3.80
C ILE A 51 -2.83 16.59 -3.84
N LYS A 52 -1.57 16.95 -3.59
CA LYS A 52 -1.04 18.32 -3.65
C LYS A 52 0.23 18.35 -4.50
N PRO A 53 0.65 19.50 -5.01
CA PRO A 53 1.96 19.61 -5.67
C PRO A 53 3.07 19.05 -4.79
N GLY A 54 3.83 18.06 -5.32
CA GLY A 54 4.96 17.43 -4.64
C GLY A 54 4.61 16.45 -3.51
N ASN A 55 3.32 16.23 -3.19
CA ASN A 55 2.92 15.38 -2.07
C ASN A 55 1.61 14.63 -2.34
N ILE A 56 1.58 13.35 -2.02
CA ILE A 56 0.35 12.52 -2.01
C ILE A 56 0.24 11.88 -0.63
N ILE A 57 -0.92 11.98 0.00
CA ILE A 57 -1.21 11.34 1.28
C ILE A 57 -2.37 10.39 1.07
N VAL A 58 -2.22 9.15 1.50
CA VAL A 58 -3.30 8.16 1.60
C VAL A 58 -3.44 7.77 3.04
N GLU A 59 -4.62 7.98 3.60
CA GLU A 59 -4.92 7.74 5.01
C GLU A 59 -6.16 6.87 5.13
N ASP A 60 -6.10 5.85 5.97
CA ASP A 60 -7.20 4.95 6.26
C ASP A 60 -7.48 4.85 7.77
N ASN A 61 -8.68 4.43 8.11
CA ASN A 61 -9.12 4.14 9.47
C ASN A 61 -9.24 2.63 9.74
N GLY A 62 -8.45 1.81 9.06
CA GLY A 62 -8.42 0.36 9.26
C GLY A 62 -7.83 -0.06 10.60
N VAL A 63 -7.55 -1.35 10.75
CA VAL A 63 -6.99 -1.88 12.00
C VAL A 63 -5.57 -1.40 12.30
N GLY A 64 -4.87 -0.83 11.33
CA GLY A 64 -3.45 -0.50 11.41
C GLY A 64 -2.56 -1.75 11.35
N MET A 65 -1.26 -1.53 11.54
CA MET A 65 -0.25 -2.60 11.57
C MET A 65 0.35 -2.72 12.97
N ASP A 66 0.56 -3.94 13.43
CA ASP A 66 1.42 -4.25 14.57
C ASP A 66 2.88 -4.46 14.10
N GLU A 67 3.78 -4.77 15.03
CA GLU A 67 5.20 -4.95 14.72
C GLU A 67 5.44 -6.06 13.68
N GLU A 68 4.71 -7.16 13.76
CA GLU A 68 4.84 -8.27 12.82
C GLU A 68 4.34 -7.88 11.43
N CYS A 69 3.20 -7.21 11.34
CA CYS A 69 2.67 -6.69 10.07
C CYS A 69 3.63 -5.67 9.42
N VAL A 70 4.28 -4.81 10.23
CA VAL A 70 5.30 -3.86 9.75
C VAL A 70 6.50 -4.59 9.18
N ARG A 71 7.01 -5.63 9.85
CA ARG A 71 8.10 -6.47 9.33
C ARG A 71 7.72 -7.14 8.03
N GLN A 72 6.53 -7.72 7.97
CA GLN A 72 6.01 -8.39 6.78
C GLN A 72 5.72 -7.41 5.63
N TYR A 73 5.41 -6.16 5.94
CA TYR A 73 5.19 -5.13 4.92
C TYR A 73 6.39 -5.01 3.97
N PHE A 74 7.64 -5.15 4.45
CA PHE A 74 8.85 -5.10 3.63
C PHE A 74 9.35 -6.48 3.17
N THR A 75 8.66 -7.57 3.49
CA THR A 75 9.01 -8.90 2.99
C THR A 75 8.51 -9.08 1.56
N ILE A 76 9.42 -9.31 0.62
CA ILE A 76 9.11 -9.50 -0.80
C ILE A 76 8.64 -10.94 -1.01
N GLY A 77 7.51 -11.12 -1.72
CA GLY A 77 7.00 -12.44 -2.04
C GLY A 77 6.36 -13.18 -0.84
N SER A 78 5.96 -12.46 0.21
CA SER A 78 5.27 -13.08 1.34
C SER A 78 3.95 -13.74 0.87
N GLN A 79 3.72 -14.97 1.33
CA GLN A 79 2.50 -15.74 1.00
C GLN A 79 1.33 -15.43 1.95
N GLU A 80 1.47 -14.46 2.85
CA GLU A 80 0.51 -14.17 3.91
C GLU A 80 -0.91 -13.89 3.40
N LYS A 81 -1.02 -13.09 2.34
CA LYS A 81 -2.33 -12.81 1.72
C LYS A 81 -3.00 -14.05 1.12
N ARG A 82 -2.23 -15.09 0.78
CA ARG A 82 -2.77 -16.37 0.30
C ARG A 82 -3.25 -17.26 1.45
N LEU A 83 -2.63 -17.14 2.62
CA LEU A 83 -2.99 -17.90 3.81
C LEU A 83 -4.23 -17.34 4.52
N HIS A 84 -4.46 -16.02 4.43
CA HIS A 84 -5.58 -15.33 5.05
C HIS A 84 -6.47 -14.70 3.97
N ALA A 85 -7.47 -15.45 3.51
CA ALA A 85 -8.36 -15.03 2.42
C ALA A 85 -9.35 -13.90 2.80
N VAL A 86 -9.53 -13.66 4.11
CA VAL A 86 -10.48 -12.67 4.62
C VAL A 86 -9.80 -11.67 5.56
N SER A 87 -10.40 -10.49 5.68
CA SER A 87 -9.96 -9.44 6.59
C SER A 87 -10.26 -9.77 8.07
N PRO A 88 -9.47 -9.22 9.03
CA PRO A 88 -9.47 -9.72 10.41
C PRO A 88 -10.74 -9.44 11.21
N LYS A 89 -11.44 -8.32 10.97
CA LYS A 89 -12.63 -7.93 11.74
C LYS A 89 -13.92 -8.08 10.97
N LEU A 90 -13.98 -7.60 9.74
CA LEU A 90 -15.21 -7.56 8.94
C LEU A 90 -15.39 -8.80 8.06
N GLY A 91 -14.40 -9.71 8.01
CA GLY A 91 -14.47 -10.93 7.22
C GLY A 91 -14.58 -10.66 5.71
N ARG A 92 -14.16 -9.50 5.23
CA ARG A 92 -14.19 -9.14 3.81
C ARG A 92 -13.24 -10.02 3.03
N ARG A 93 -13.65 -10.50 1.87
CA ARG A 93 -12.71 -11.16 0.95
C ARG A 93 -11.64 -10.15 0.52
N ARG A 94 -10.38 -10.49 0.77
CA ARG A 94 -9.23 -9.64 0.40
C ARG A 94 -9.15 -9.48 -1.12
N ILE A 95 -8.81 -8.27 -1.55
CA ILE A 95 -8.70 -7.89 -2.97
C ILE A 95 -7.26 -7.54 -3.40
N GLY A 96 -6.35 -7.35 -2.46
CA GLY A 96 -4.94 -7.10 -2.74
C GLY A 96 -4.23 -8.36 -3.24
N GLU A 97 -3.63 -8.31 -4.45
CA GLU A 97 -3.20 -9.52 -5.16
C GLU A 97 -1.75 -9.95 -4.92
N PHE A 98 -0.77 -9.04 -4.82
CA PHE A 98 0.61 -9.44 -5.13
C PHE A 98 1.66 -9.30 -4.02
N GLY A 99 1.39 -8.76 -2.85
CA GLY A 99 2.43 -8.59 -1.79
C GLY A 99 3.70 -7.78 -2.18
N ILE A 100 3.80 -7.36 -3.43
CA ILE A 100 4.89 -6.55 -4.00
C ILE A 100 4.46 -5.10 -4.27
N GLY A 101 3.18 -4.80 -4.10
CA GLY A 101 2.58 -3.48 -4.35
C GLY A 101 3.19 -2.33 -3.55
N LYS A 102 3.80 -2.63 -2.42
CA LYS A 102 4.53 -1.67 -1.58
C LYS A 102 5.66 -0.94 -2.32
N PHE A 103 6.32 -1.59 -3.26
CA PHE A 103 7.35 -0.98 -4.10
C PHE A 103 6.80 -0.24 -5.31
N SER A 104 5.48 -0.32 -5.57
CA SER A 104 4.85 0.47 -6.64
C SER A 104 4.95 1.98 -6.41
N VAL A 105 5.15 2.41 -5.16
CA VAL A 105 5.43 3.82 -4.83
C VAL A 105 6.63 4.33 -5.62
N LEU A 106 7.64 3.50 -5.87
CA LEU A 106 8.86 3.86 -6.58
C LEU A 106 8.62 4.21 -8.05
N THR A 107 7.48 3.82 -8.63
CA THR A 107 7.10 4.24 -9.99
C THR A 107 6.84 5.72 -10.11
N ILE A 108 6.45 6.38 -9.01
CA ILE A 108 6.07 7.80 -9.00
C ILE A 108 6.90 8.67 -8.07
N ALA A 109 7.62 8.09 -7.11
CA ALA A 109 8.33 8.83 -6.08
C ALA A 109 9.62 8.12 -5.66
N GLU A 110 10.52 8.89 -5.06
CA GLU A 110 11.77 8.37 -4.48
C GLU A 110 11.67 8.19 -2.97
N ARG A 111 10.69 8.84 -2.33
CA ARG A 111 10.53 8.79 -0.87
C ARG A 111 9.08 8.61 -0.47
N PHE A 112 8.86 7.76 0.53
CA PHE A 112 7.58 7.67 1.22
C PHE A 112 7.80 7.39 2.71
N SER A 113 6.80 7.76 3.51
CA SER A 113 6.71 7.36 4.92
C SER A 113 5.40 6.63 5.17
N ILE A 114 5.44 5.72 6.12
CA ILE A 114 4.28 5.00 6.64
C ILE A 114 4.20 5.30 8.12
N GLU A 115 3.10 5.85 8.57
CA GLU A 115 2.76 5.98 9.97
C GLU A 115 1.55 5.10 10.24
N THR A 116 1.66 4.18 11.20
CA THR A 116 0.60 3.22 11.49
C THR A 116 0.40 3.07 13.00
N GLN A 117 -0.85 2.96 13.41
CA GLN A 117 -1.22 2.72 14.80
C GLN A 117 -2.25 1.60 14.89
N GLN A 118 -2.04 0.65 15.79
CA GLN A 118 -2.94 -0.45 16.09
C GLN A 118 -3.34 -0.45 17.56
N ALA A 119 -4.64 -0.36 17.84
CA ALA A 119 -5.14 -0.25 19.21
C ALA A 119 -4.99 -1.54 20.02
N GLU A 120 -5.23 -2.70 19.42
CA GLU A 120 -5.22 -3.99 20.11
C GLU A 120 -3.86 -4.31 20.73
N LYS A 121 -2.76 -4.02 20.03
CA LYS A 121 -1.39 -4.21 20.54
C LYS A 121 -0.79 -2.95 21.15
N ARG A 122 -1.52 -1.82 21.14
CA ARG A 122 -1.01 -0.49 21.54
C ARG A 122 0.31 -0.15 20.85
N PHE A 123 0.37 -0.47 19.57
CA PHE A 123 1.56 -0.27 18.75
C PHE A 123 1.40 0.97 17.88
N HIS A 124 2.44 1.82 17.85
CA HIS A 124 2.51 2.98 16.98
C HIS A 124 3.91 3.08 16.41
N ALA A 125 4.04 3.17 15.10
CA ALA A 125 5.33 3.23 14.44
C ALA A 125 5.32 4.15 13.22
N GLN A 126 6.50 4.68 12.89
CA GLN A 126 6.77 5.42 11.68
C GLN A 126 7.96 4.80 10.94
N LEU A 127 7.79 4.56 9.66
CA LEU A 127 8.84 4.10 8.77
C LEU A 127 9.09 5.15 7.70
N ILE A 128 10.34 5.34 7.32
CA ILE A 128 10.73 6.24 6.24
C ILE A 128 11.59 5.45 5.25
N PHE A 129 11.14 5.38 4.01
CA PHE A 129 11.90 4.81 2.90
C PHE A 129 12.32 5.93 1.95
N ASP A 130 13.62 6.07 1.73
CA ASP A 130 14.22 6.94 0.73
C ASP A 130 15.11 6.07 -0.17
N ALA A 131 14.78 6.00 -1.46
CA ALA A 131 15.46 5.11 -2.39
C ALA A 131 16.96 5.42 -2.53
N MET A 132 17.32 6.70 -2.53
CA MET A 132 18.72 7.12 -2.64
C MET A 132 19.53 6.76 -1.38
N GLU A 133 18.96 6.99 -0.20
CA GLU A 133 19.61 6.65 1.05
C GLU A 133 19.74 5.13 1.20
N TRP A 134 18.68 4.39 0.86
CA TRP A 134 18.67 2.94 0.97
C TRP A 134 19.67 2.25 0.04
N THR A 135 19.92 2.81 -1.16
CA THR A 135 20.90 2.25 -2.11
C THR A 135 22.34 2.65 -1.83
N ARG A 136 22.58 3.66 -0.99
CA ARG A 136 23.93 4.16 -0.66
C ARG A 136 24.84 3.08 -0.05
N ASP A 137 24.28 2.23 0.82
CA ASP A 137 24.99 1.09 1.39
C ASP A 137 24.42 -0.21 0.83
N PRO A 138 25.12 -0.91 -0.09
CA PRO A 138 24.65 -2.13 -0.71
C PRO A 138 24.43 -3.28 0.30
N ASN A 139 25.08 -3.25 1.46
CA ASN A 139 25.01 -4.30 2.47
C ASN A 139 23.88 -4.08 3.49
N ASN A 140 23.37 -2.87 3.64
CA ASN A 140 22.31 -2.55 4.60
C ASN A 140 20.92 -2.73 3.97
N TRP A 141 20.28 -3.86 4.21
CA TRP A 141 18.93 -4.18 3.71
C TRP A 141 17.79 -3.74 4.64
N HIS A 142 18.06 -2.89 5.61
CA HIS A 142 17.06 -2.43 6.59
C HIS A 142 16.41 -1.11 6.15
N VAL A 143 15.16 -0.93 6.57
CA VAL A 143 14.43 0.34 6.48
C VAL A 143 14.28 0.89 7.89
N PRO A 144 14.63 2.15 8.16
CA PRO A 144 14.44 2.76 9.47
C PRO A 144 12.98 2.69 9.92
N CYS A 145 12.77 2.27 11.16
CA CYS A 145 11.45 2.17 11.79
C CYS A 145 11.55 2.72 13.22
N ASP A 146 10.87 3.83 13.46
CA ASP A 146 10.80 4.46 14.77
C ASP A 146 9.51 3.97 15.47
N ILE A 147 9.69 3.39 16.67
CA ILE A 147 8.56 3.04 17.54
C ILE A 147 8.19 4.28 18.32
N LEU A 148 6.97 4.75 18.14
CA LEU A 148 6.45 5.97 18.75
C LEU A 148 5.62 5.66 19.99
N PRO A 149 5.47 6.61 20.93
CA PRO A 149 4.49 6.50 21.99
C PRO A 149 3.09 6.30 21.42
N TYR A 150 2.33 5.35 21.99
CA TYR A 150 0.94 5.12 21.56
C TYR A 150 0.09 6.36 21.84
N ASP A 151 -0.61 6.87 20.81
CA ASP A 151 -1.47 8.04 20.92
C ASP A 151 -2.93 7.61 21.19
N PHE A 152 -3.37 7.75 22.44
CA PHE A 152 -4.72 7.41 22.85
C PHE A 152 -5.81 8.33 22.27
N THR A 153 -5.43 9.45 21.67
CA THR A 153 -6.36 10.40 21.04
C THR A 153 -6.63 10.09 19.58
N ARG A 154 -5.80 9.23 18.97
CA ARG A 154 -5.87 8.84 17.57
C ARG A 154 -6.48 7.44 17.43
N ALA A 155 -7.37 7.28 16.48
CA ALA A 155 -7.89 5.96 16.10
C ALA A 155 -6.80 5.11 15.41
N SER A 156 -7.00 3.79 15.37
CA SER A 156 -6.20 2.88 14.53
C SER A 156 -6.30 3.27 13.07
N GLY A 157 -5.27 2.93 12.31
CA GLY A 157 -5.21 3.17 10.87
C GLY A 157 -3.79 3.34 10.37
N THR A 158 -3.68 3.62 9.08
CA THR A 158 -2.39 3.84 8.42
C THR A 158 -2.42 5.12 7.59
N ARG A 159 -1.34 5.89 7.66
CA ARG A 159 -1.09 7.04 6.82
C ARG A 159 0.17 6.82 6.01
N ILE A 160 0.06 6.87 4.69
CA ILE A 160 1.18 6.81 3.77
C ILE A 160 1.36 8.19 3.14
N THR A 161 2.53 8.77 3.34
CA THR A 161 2.89 10.07 2.75
C THR A 161 3.98 9.88 1.71
N ILE A 162 3.71 10.27 0.48
CA ILE A 162 4.58 10.10 -0.68
C ILE A 162 5.11 11.46 -1.09
N THR A 163 6.43 11.61 -1.13
CA THR A 163 7.15 12.84 -1.44
C THR A 163 8.25 12.58 -2.47
N LYS A 164 8.95 13.62 -2.91
CA LYS A 164 9.94 13.52 -4.01
C LYS A 164 9.32 12.85 -5.24
N LEU A 165 8.19 13.37 -5.69
CA LEU A 165 7.44 12.81 -6.82
C LEU A 165 8.23 12.93 -8.13
N LYS A 166 8.37 11.83 -8.85
CA LYS A 166 8.92 11.75 -10.23
C LYS A 166 7.87 12.11 -11.27
N LYS A 167 6.58 11.91 -10.94
CA LYS A 167 5.44 12.13 -11.81
C LYS A 167 4.30 12.76 -11.02
N THR A 168 3.54 13.63 -11.67
CA THR A 168 2.33 14.24 -11.12
C THR A 168 1.14 13.30 -11.33
N LEU A 169 0.28 13.18 -10.33
CA LEU A 169 -1.02 12.53 -10.46
C LEU A 169 -2.12 13.59 -10.45
N GLU A 170 -2.97 13.53 -11.47
CA GLU A 170 -4.14 14.40 -11.56
C GLU A 170 -5.31 13.81 -10.76
N PRO A 171 -5.94 14.57 -9.85
CA PRO A 171 -7.06 14.08 -9.04
C PRO A 171 -8.18 13.44 -9.85
N ALA A 172 -8.50 13.99 -11.02
CA ALA A 172 -9.55 13.46 -11.91
C ALA A 172 -9.22 12.06 -12.44
N GLN A 173 -7.94 11.78 -12.73
CA GLN A 173 -7.50 10.45 -13.17
C GLN A 173 -7.57 9.44 -12.02
N VAL A 174 -7.21 9.86 -10.81
CA VAL A 174 -7.34 9.02 -9.60
C VAL A 174 -8.79 8.67 -9.34
N VAL A 175 -9.72 9.64 -9.37
CA VAL A 175 -11.16 9.40 -9.23
C VAL A 175 -11.67 8.41 -10.26
N ARG A 176 -11.24 8.53 -11.53
CA ARG A 176 -11.63 7.61 -12.60
C ARG A 176 -11.20 6.18 -12.31
N VAL A 177 -9.93 5.96 -11.95
CA VAL A 177 -9.41 4.61 -11.66
C VAL A 177 -10.09 3.99 -10.45
N ILE A 178 -10.38 4.79 -9.41
CA ILE A 178 -11.13 4.32 -8.25
C ILE A 178 -12.52 3.83 -8.70
N ARG A 179 -13.23 4.59 -9.53
CA ARG A 179 -14.56 4.20 -10.04
C ARG A 179 -14.55 2.95 -10.89
N GLU A 180 -13.52 2.75 -11.69
CA GLU A 180 -13.42 1.63 -12.63
C GLU A 180 -12.96 0.32 -11.97
N ARG A 181 -12.14 0.39 -10.93
CA ARG A 181 -11.38 -0.77 -10.46
C ARG A 181 -11.55 -1.15 -9.00
N LEU A 182 -12.30 -0.36 -8.22
CA LEU A 182 -12.49 -0.61 -6.80
C LEU A 182 -13.95 -0.88 -6.45
N PRO A 183 -14.22 -1.64 -5.38
CA PRO A 183 -15.58 -2.04 -4.99
C PRO A 183 -16.33 -0.86 -4.35
N LEU A 184 -16.67 0.16 -5.13
CA LEU A 184 -17.50 1.25 -4.70
C LEU A 184 -18.96 0.82 -4.52
N GLY A 185 -19.69 1.53 -3.67
CA GLY A 185 -21.11 1.28 -3.41
C GLY A 185 -21.38 0.22 -2.35
N LYS A 186 -20.35 -0.25 -1.64
CA LYS A 186 -20.52 -0.96 -0.38
C LYS A 186 -20.78 0.07 0.72
N GLU A 187 -21.83 -0.10 1.51
CA GLU A 187 -22.23 0.85 2.56
C GLU A 187 -21.15 1.07 3.62
N ASP A 188 -20.28 0.08 3.79
CA ASP A 188 -19.23 0.04 4.79
C ASP A 188 -17.84 0.50 4.29
N PHE A 189 -17.73 1.03 3.05
CA PHE A 189 -16.44 1.47 2.49
C PHE A 189 -16.57 2.71 1.62
N ARG A 190 -16.02 3.83 2.09
CA ARG A 190 -16.08 5.13 1.45
C ARG A 190 -14.68 5.65 1.12
N ILE A 191 -14.52 6.24 -0.05
CA ILE A 191 -13.24 6.78 -0.53
C ILE A 191 -13.41 8.26 -0.84
N PHE A 192 -12.48 9.08 -0.36
CA PHE A 192 -12.46 10.53 -0.58
C PHE A 192 -11.18 10.91 -1.34
N VAL A 193 -11.31 11.80 -2.31
CA VAL A 193 -10.18 12.43 -3.02
C VAL A 193 -10.28 13.93 -2.83
N ASN A 194 -9.27 14.55 -2.24
CA ASN A 194 -9.24 15.97 -1.87
C ASN A 194 -10.53 16.44 -1.16
N GLY A 195 -11.02 15.61 -0.22
CA GLY A 195 -12.21 15.90 0.58
C GLY A 195 -13.55 15.60 -0.11
N SER A 196 -13.56 15.26 -1.41
CA SER A 196 -14.77 14.89 -2.14
C SER A 196 -14.94 13.37 -2.19
N GLU A 197 -16.13 12.88 -1.82
CA GLU A 197 -16.43 11.44 -1.88
C GLU A 197 -16.50 10.93 -3.32
N VAL A 198 -15.86 9.79 -3.59
CA VAL A 198 -15.91 9.12 -4.88
C VAL A 198 -17.10 8.16 -4.90
N LEU A 199 -18.18 8.56 -5.52
CA LEU A 199 -19.37 7.74 -5.67
C LEU A 199 -19.25 6.78 -6.87
N ALA A 200 -19.86 5.60 -6.74
CA ALA A 200 -20.00 4.67 -7.86
C ALA A 200 -20.79 5.34 -9.00
N THR A 201 -20.43 5.04 -10.24
CA THR A 201 -21.19 5.52 -11.38
C THR A 201 -22.55 4.81 -11.38
N SER A 202 -23.65 5.55 -11.28
CA SER A 202 -24.98 4.99 -11.49
C SER A 202 -25.11 4.66 -12.98
N ILE A 203 -25.22 3.37 -13.31
CA ILE A 203 -25.59 2.98 -14.66
C ILE A 203 -27.12 3.10 -14.73
N PRO A 204 -27.68 4.02 -15.53
CA PRO A 204 -29.13 4.04 -15.75
C PRO A 204 -29.51 2.77 -16.50
N GLY A 205 -30.14 1.83 -15.84
CA GLY A 205 -30.56 0.58 -16.43
C GLY A 205 -31.67 -0.08 -15.63
N LYS A 206 -32.63 -0.71 -16.32
CA LYS A 206 -33.64 -1.55 -15.68
C LYS A 206 -32.93 -2.79 -15.10
N ARG A 207 -33.07 -3.01 -13.79
CA ARG A 207 -32.67 -4.29 -13.18
C ARG A 207 -33.64 -5.36 -13.64
N PHE A 208 -33.16 -6.33 -14.40
CA PHE A 208 -33.92 -7.54 -14.68
C PHE A 208 -33.66 -8.54 -13.54
N PRO A 209 -34.71 -9.11 -12.93
CA PRO A 209 -34.49 -10.19 -11.96
C PRO A 209 -33.91 -11.39 -12.74
N VAL A 210 -32.80 -11.91 -12.27
CA VAL A 210 -32.28 -13.20 -12.72
C VAL A 210 -32.99 -14.26 -11.90
N HIS A 211 -33.83 -15.07 -12.58
CA HIS A 211 -34.52 -16.23 -11.99
C HIS A 211 -33.58 -17.43 -11.95
#